data_92343c104f74686de2e0e1edfb61ec65
#
_entry.id   92343c104f74686de2e0e1edfb61ec65
#
_cell.length_a   1.000
_cell.length_b   1.000
_cell.length_c   1.000
_cell.angle_alpha   90.00
_cell.angle_beta   90.00
_cell.angle_gamma   90.00
#
_symmetry.space_group_name_H-M   'P 1'
#
loop_
_entity.id
_entity.type
_entity.pdbx_description
1 polymer ?
#
loop_
_entity_poly.entity_id
_entity_poly.type
_entity_poly.pdbx_seq_one_letter_code
_entity_poly.pdbx_strand_id
1 'polypeptide(L)'
;MIPPRFEYHAPTSVGEAVALLGQLGSEAKLLAGGHSLLPMIKLRFAEPAHLIDINRIPELRGIREEGGTVVIGAMTVENDLITSPILQAKVPLLCEAAKLIADPQVRNRGTIGGDIAHGDPGNDHPALSIVIDASFVLEGPNGRRTVAADGFFLGTYMTLLEENEVMCEIRVPAFAPGTGSAYEKLKRKTGDWATAGCAVVIRKSGDQVSHVRIALTNVAPTALRAEAAEAALLNKPFSAANVQAAVDAAIAICDPAEDLRGDIEYKTAMAGEMVKRALNKAWSRCA
;
A
#
# COMPACT_ATOMS: atom_id res chain seq x y z
N MET A 1 -9.86 -26.29 3.16
CA MET A 1 -10.25 -26.40 4.58
C MET A 1 -11.49 -25.56 4.81
N ILE A 2 -12.37 -26.03 5.70
CA ILE A 2 -13.60 -25.32 6.08
C ILE A 2 -13.24 -24.35 7.22
N PRO A 3 -13.67 -23.06 7.17
CA PRO A 3 -13.47 -22.12 8.28
C PRO A 3 -14.10 -22.61 9.60
N PRO A 4 -13.63 -22.19 10.78
CA PRO A 4 -14.34 -22.38 12.03
C PRO A 4 -15.71 -21.68 11.99
N ARG A 5 -16.57 -21.96 12.98
CA ARG A 5 -17.85 -21.27 13.10
C ARG A 5 -17.59 -19.82 13.49
N PHE A 6 -18.38 -18.93 12.91
CA PHE A 6 -18.43 -17.50 13.26
C PHE A 6 -19.88 -17.00 13.08
N GLU A 7 -20.20 -15.92 13.73
CA GLU A 7 -21.43 -15.17 13.48
C GLU A 7 -21.16 -14.12 12.40
N TYR A 8 -22.13 -13.91 11.54
CA TYR A 8 -21.99 -13.01 10.38
C TYR A 8 -22.90 -11.79 10.53
N HIS A 9 -22.31 -10.61 10.40
CA HIS A 9 -22.97 -9.31 10.46
C HIS A 9 -22.72 -8.58 9.14
N ALA A 10 -23.71 -7.86 8.62
CA ALA A 10 -23.61 -7.13 7.36
C ALA A 10 -24.22 -5.73 7.49
N PRO A 11 -23.53 -4.80 8.18
CA PRO A 11 -23.97 -3.42 8.34
C PRO A 11 -24.07 -2.72 6.97
N THR A 12 -24.92 -1.68 6.94
CA THR A 12 -25.17 -0.88 5.73
C THR A 12 -24.60 0.54 5.82
N SER A 13 -24.01 0.89 6.96
CA SER A 13 -23.33 2.16 7.19
C SER A 13 -22.04 1.97 8.00
N VAL A 14 -21.10 2.93 7.89
CA VAL A 14 -19.87 2.93 8.71
C VAL A 14 -20.20 3.01 10.18
N GLY A 15 -21.17 3.85 10.58
CA GLY A 15 -21.59 3.97 11.96
C GLY A 15 -22.08 2.66 12.57
N GLU A 16 -22.85 1.85 11.81
CA GLU A 16 -23.26 0.50 12.25
C GLU A 16 -22.06 -0.43 12.41
N ALA A 17 -21.08 -0.37 11.49
CA ALA A 17 -19.87 -1.20 11.58
C ALA A 17 -19.02 -0.83 12.81
N VAL A 18 -18.84 0.46 13.08
CA VAL A 18 -18.13 0.98 14.27
C VAL A 18 -18.86 0.56 15.57
N ALA A 19 -20.19 0.64 15.59
CA ALA A 19 -20.98 0.21 16.75
C ALA A 19 -20.81 -1.29 17.03
N LEU A 20 -20.83 -2.13 15.99
CA LEU A 20 -20.58 -3.57 16.11
C LEU A 20 -19.16 -3.87 16.59
N LEU A 21 -18.14 -3.19 16.06
CA LEU A 21 -16.76 -3.32 16.55
C LEU A 21 -16.65 -2.97 18.04
N GLY A 22 -17.27 -1.87 18.46
CA GLY A 22 -17.29 -1.47 19.87
C GLY A 22 -18.04 -2.46 20.79
N GLN A 23 -19.10 -3.09 20.29
CA GLN A 23 -19.87 -4.08 21.04
C GLN A 23 -19.18 -5.43 21.16
N LEU A 24 -18.54 -5.90 20.07
CA LEU A 24 -17.98 -7.25 19.95
C LEU A 24 -16.49 -7.30 20.29
N GLY A 25 -15.80 -6.15 20.29
CA GLY A 25 -14.40 -6.02 20.67
C GLY A 25 -13.46 -6.88 19.81
N SER A 26 -12.41 -7.42 20.44
CA SER A 26 -11.36 -8.19 19.78
C SER A 26 -11.83 -9.51 19.13
N GLU A 27 -13.01 -9.99 19.49
CA GLU A 27 -13.60 -11.20 18.90
C GLU A 27 -14.15 -10.98 17.48
N ALA A 28 -14.30 -9.71 17.06
CA ALA A 28 -14.76 -9.34 15.73
C ALA A 28 -13.64 -8.96 14.79
N LYS A 29 -13.81 -9.27 13.49
CA LYS A 29 -12.95 -8.78 12.41
C LYS A 29 -13.79 -8.25 11.24
N LEU A 30 -13.35 -7.12 10.67
CA LEU A 30 -13.93 -6.58 9.44
C LEU A 30 -13.61 -7.49 8.26
N LEU A 31 -14.62 -7.78 7.45
CA LEU A 31 -14.49 -8.50 6.19
C LEU A 31 -14.66 -7.51 5.02
N ALA A 32 -13.55 -7.18 4.35
CA ALA A 32 -13.53 -6.40 3.12
C ALA A 32 -13.50 -7.34 1.88
N GLY A 33 -12.40 -7.36 1.13
CA GLY A 33 -12.21 -8.27 -0.01
C GLY A 33 -12.04 -9.74 0.37
N GLY A 34 -11.64 -10.02 1.61
CA GLY A 34 -11.49 -11.37 2.17
C GLY A 34 -10.25 -12.13 1.72
N HIS A 35 -9.37 -11.55 0.90
CA HIS A 35 -8.25 -12.27 0.28
C HIS A 35 -7.03 -12.45 1.18
N SER A 36 -6.98 -11.79 2.33
CA SER A 36 -6.03 -12.07 3.42
C SER A 36 -6.75 -12.79 4.57
N LEU A 37 -7.86 -12.23 5.07
CA LEU A 37 -8.54 -12.76 6.24
C LEU A 37 -9.11 -14.18 6.05
N LEU A 38 -9.76 -14.48 4.92
CA LEU A 38 -10.34 -15.81 4.71
C LEU A 38 -9.28 -16.93 4.59
N PRO A 39 -8.14 -16.75 3.91
CA PRO A 39 -7.01 -17.69 4.00
C PRO A 39 -6.51 -17.88 5.42
N MET A 40 -6.33 -16.81 6.21
CA MET A 40 -5.90 -16.91 7.61
C MET A 40 -6.89 -17.73 8.46
N ILE A 41 -8.20 -17.50 8.30
CA ILE A 41 -9.24 -18.26 8.99
C ILE A 41 -9.22 -19.74 8.55
N LYS A 42 -9.08 -20.03 7.26
CA LYS A 42 -8.98 -21.41 6.74
C LYS A 42 -7.76 -22.15 7.27
N LEU A 43 -6.65 -21.44 7.51
CA LEU A 43 -5.40 -21.99 8.03
C LEU A 43 -5.32 -21.98 9.57
N ARG A 44 -6.33 -21.45 10.26
CA ARG A 44 -6.37 -21.31 11.73
C ARG A 44 -5.33 -20.32 12.30
N PHE A 45 -4.87 -19.38 11.50
CA PHE A 45 -4.05 -18.25 11.97
C PHE A 45 -4.90 -17.13 12.57
N ALA A 46 -6.20 -17.09 12.24
CA ALA A 46 -7.19 -16.22 12.84
C ALA A 46 -8.49 -17.01 13.06
N GLU A 47 -9.10 -16.87 14.24
CA GLU A 47 -10.35 -17.52 14.59
C GLU A 47 -11.35 -16.51 15.23
N PRO A 48 -11.77 -15.47 14.48
CA PRO A 48 -12.74 -14.52 14.99
C PRO A 48 -14.08 -15.20 15.23
N ALA A 49 -14.73 -14.86 16.36
CA ALA A 49 -16.09 -15.32 16.64
C ALA A 49 -17.12 -14.60 15.76
N HIS A 50 -16.82 -13.39 15.30
CA HIS A 50 -17.70 -12.54 14.52
C HIS A 50 -17.00 -11.99 13.28
N LEU A 51 -17.68 -12.03 12.11
CA LEU A 51 -17.28 -11.35 10.89
C LEU A 51 -18.26 -10.22 10.58
N ILE A 52 -17.72 -9.00 10.47
CA ILE A 52 -18.48 -7.80 10.11
C ILE A 52 -18.18 -7.49 8.64
N ASP A 53 -19.08 -7.86 7.76
CA ASP A 53 -18.95 -7.67 6.31
C ASP A 53 -19.34 -6.25 5.89
N ILE A 54 -18.35 -5.44 5.52
CA ILE A 54 -18.52 -4.05 5.10
C ILE A 54 -18.77 -3.89 3.59
N ASN A 55 -19.00 -4.99 2.85
CA ASN A 55 -19.26 -4.93 1.41
C ASN A 55 -20.58 -4.24 1.04
N ARG A 56 -21.52 -4.10 1.99
CA ARG A 56 -22.81 -3.44 1.77
C ARG A 56 -22.83 -1.96 2.10
N ILE A 57 -21.67 -1.38 2.43
CA ILE A 57 -21.54 0.06 2.75
C ILE A 57 -21.12 0.81 1.49
N PRO A 58 -22.03 1.50 0.80
CA PRO A 58 -21.74 2.10 -0.50
C PRO A 58 -20.78 3.30 -0.40
N GLU A 59 -20.78 4.03 0.71
CA GLU A 59 -19.92 5.19 0.94
C GLU A 59 -18.42 4.85 1.00
N LEU A 60 -18.07 3.59 1.22
CA LEU A 60 -16.69 3.10 1.20
C LEU A 60 -16.16 2.82 -0.21
N ARG A 61 -16.92 3.09 -1.27
CA ARG A 61 -16.54 2.74 -2.64
C ARG A 61 -16.38 3.97 -3.51
N GLY A 62 -15.64 3.78 -4.60
CA GLY A 62 -15.51 4.76 -5.67
C GLY A 62 -14.25 5.60 -5.59
N ILE A 63 -14.01 6.32 -6.69
CA ILE A 63 -12.84 7.19 -6.87
C ILE A 63 -13.35 8.54 -7.38
N ARG A 64 -12.97 9.60 -6.70
CA ARG A 64 -13.40 10.98 -7.04
C ARG A 64 -12.26 11.97 -6.85
N GLU A 65 -12.37 13.14 -7.41
CA GLU A 65 -11.43 14.25 -7.21
C GLU A 65 -12.10 15.34 -6.36
N GLU A 66 -11.39 15.80 -5.33
CA GLU A 66 -11.81 16.88 -4.44
C GLU A 66 -10.66 17.87 -4.27
N GLY A 67 -10.76 19.07 -4.85
CA GLY A 67 -9.81 20.16 -4.60
C GLY A 67 -8.34 19.81 -4.88
N GLY A 68 -8.05 19.05 -5.94
CA GLY A 68 -6.68 18.62 -6.28
C GLY A 68 -6.21 17.36 -5.53
N THR A 69 -7.08 16.76 -4.73
CA THR A 69 -6.86 15.47 -4.06
C THR A 69 -7.72 14.39 -4.71
N VAL A 70 -7.14 13.24 -4.99
CA VAL A 70 -7.88 12.06 -5.39
C VAL A 70 -8.29 11.31 -4.11
N VAL A 71 -9.59 11.07 -3.97
CA VAL A 71 -10.17 10.35 -2.84
C VAL A 71 -10.65 8.99 -3.34
N ILE A 72 -10.15 7.94 -2.70
CA ILE A 72 -10.43 6.54 -3.02
C ILE A 72 -11.13 5.93 -1.82
N GLY A 73 -12.34 5.44 -1.99
CA GLY A 73 -13.04 4.69 -0.94
C GLY A 73 -12.31 3.40 -0.61
N ALA A 74 -12.19 3.07 0.67
CA ALA A 74 -11.38 1.92 1.14
C ALA A 74 -11.84 0.56 0.58
N MET A 75 -13.10 0.43 0.20
CA MET A 75 -13.67 -0.77 -0.43
C MET A 75 -13.56 -0.78 -1.97
N THR A 76 -12.82 0.16 -2.56
CA THR A 76 -12.51 0.14 -4.00
C THR A 76 -11.62 -1.07 -4.30
N VAL A 77 -12.01 -1.90 -5.25
CA VAL A 77 -11.25 -3.09 -5.63
C VAL A 77 -10.08 -2.74 -6.53
N GLU A 78 -9.04 -3.57 -6.51
CA GLU A 78 -7.82 -3.37 -7.29
C GLU A 78 -8.09 -3.17 -8.79
N ASN A 79 -9.07 -3.89 -9.34
CA ASN A 79 -9.40 -3.79 -10.75
C ASN A 79 -9.99 -2.41 -11.12
N ASP A 80 -10.70 -1.76 -10.20
CA ASP A 80 -11.24 -0.41 -10.40
C ASP A 80 -10.11 0.64 -10.39
N LEU A 81 -9.03 0.41 -9.62
CA LEU A 81 -7.84 1.27 -9.65
C LEU A 81 -7.19 1.24 -11.04
N ILE A 82 -7.09 0.04 -11.66
CA ILE A 82 -6.46 -0.13 -12.99
C ILE A 82 -7.21 0.65 -14.06
N THR A 83 -8.55 0.66 -13.99
CA THR A 83 -9.41 1.20 -15.05
C THR A 83 -9.85 2.64 -14.82
N SER A 84 -9.56 3.22 -13.65
CA SER A 84 -9.97 4.58 -13.29
C SER A 84 -9.33 5.66 -14.17
N PRO A 85 -10.11 6.44 -14.94
CA PRO A 85 -9.57 7.57 -15.70
C PRO A 85 -8.96 8.66 -14.81
N ILE A 86 -9.51 8.85 -13.60
CA ILE A 86 -9.02 9.83 -12.63
C ILE A 86 -7.59 9.44 -12.18
N LEU A 87 -7.40 8.17 -11.80
CA LEU A 87 -6.06 7.70 -11.38
C LEU A 87 -5.06 7.70 -12.53
N GLN A 88 -5.48 7.30 -13.73
CA GLN A 88 -4.60 7.32 -14.91
C GLN A 88 -4.10 8.74 -15.21
N ALA A 89 -4.92 9.75 -14.99
CA ALA A 89 -4.56 11.15 -15.24
C ALA A 89 -3.80 11.79 -14.07
N LYS A 90 -4.11 11.44 -12.82
CA LYS A 90 -3.68 12.18 -11.63
C LYS A 90 -2.65 11.43 -10.77
N VAL A 91 -2.73 10.10 -10.70
CA VAL A 91 -1.84 9.24 -9.87
C VAL A 91 -1.57 7.92 -10.60
N PRO A 92 -0.95 7.96 -11.80
CA PRO A 92 -0.80 6.78 -12.67
C PRO A 92 -0.01 5.63 -12.02
N LEU A 93 0.78 5.92 -10.99
CA LEU A 93 1.53 4.93 -10.21
C LEU A 93 0.61 3.86 -9.61
N LEU A 94 -0.56 4.24 -9.09
CA LEU A 94 -1.51 3.27 -8.52
C LEU A 94 -2.08 2.33 -9.59
N CYS A 95 -2.37 2.84 -10.80
CA CYS A 95 -2.82 2.00 -11.90
C CYS A 95 -1.74 1.03 -12.37
N GLU A 96 -0.48 1.46 -12.40
CA GLU A 96 0.67 0.61 -12.78
C GLU A 96 0.86 -0.50 -11.76
N ALA A 97 0.93 -0.15 -10.49
CA ALA A 97 1.16 -1.09 -9.40
C ALA A 97 0.03 -2.11 -9.25
N ALA A 98 -1.23 -1.68 -9.33
CA ALA A 98 -2.38 -2.56 -9.24
C ALA A 98 -2.35 -3.71 -10.27
N LYS A 99 -1.78 -3.50 -11.46
CA LYS A 99 -1.59 -4.55 -12.48
C LYS A 99 -0.61 -5.64 -12.03
N LEU A 100 0.30 -5.33 -11.10
CA LEU A 100 1.29 -6.25 -10.56
C LEU A 100 0.82 -6.98 -9.30
N ILE A 101 -0.28 -6.51 -8.68
CA ILE A 101 -0.86 -7.10 -7.48
C ILE A 101 -1.57 -8.41 -7.86
N ALA A 102 -1.21 -9.47 -7.16
CA ALA A 102 -1.85 -10.77 -7.21
C ALA A 102 -2.20 -11.26 -8.64
N ASP A 103 -3.41 -11.79 -8.83
CA ASP A 103 -3.98 -12.22 -10.09
C ASP A 103 -5.36 -11.58 -10.34
N PRO A 104 -5.98 -11.75 -11.52
CA PRO A 104 -7.27 -11.12 -11.82
C PRO A 104 -8.41 -11.52 -10.88
N GLN A 105 -8.41 -12.74 -10.34
CA GLN A 105 -9.46 -13.19 -9.41
C GLN A 105 -9.36 -12.43 -8.09
N VAL A 106 -8.15 -12.30 -7.56
CA VAL A 106 -7.87 -11.52 -6.35
C VAL A 106 -8.22 -10.05 -6.57
N ARG A 107 -7.76 -9.45 -7.67
CA ARG A 107 -8.00 -8.03 -7.98
C ARG A 107 -9.48 -7.64 -8.13
N ASN A 108 -10.34 -8.59 -8.48
CA ASN A 108 -11.78 -8.34 -8.55
C ASN A 108 -12.48 -8.33 -7.19
N ARG A 109 -11.78 -8.69 -6.13
CA ARG A 109 -12.32 -8.76 -4.76
C ARG A 109 -11.47 -8.04 -3.74
N GLY A 110 -10.14 -8.14 -3.84
CA GLY A 110 -9.18 -7.44 -3.00
C GLY A 110 -9.39 -5.93 -3.10
N THR A 111 -9.36 -5.25 -1.95
CA THR A 111 -9.63 -3.82 -1.82
C THR A 111 -8.40 -3.08 -1.33
N ILE A 112 -8.17 -1.87 -1.83
CA ILE A 112 -7.04 -1.03 -1.43
C ILE A 112 -7.00 -0.80 0.10
N GLY A 113 -8.14 -0.50 0.71
CA GLY A 113 -8.21 -0.28 2.16
C GLY A 113 -7.96 -1.56 2.96
N GLY A 114 -8.44 -2.72 2.48
CA GLY A 114 -8.17 -4.01 3.11
C GLY A 114 -6.69 -4.40 3.05
N ASP A 115 -6.02 -4.10 1.94
CA ASP A 115 -4.57 -4.32 1.76
C ASP A 115 -3.75 -3.46 2.72
N ILE A 116 -4.07 -2.16 2.81
CA ILE A 116 -3.39 -1.20 3.70
C ILE A 116 -3.66 -1.55 5.17
N ALA A 117 -4.90 -1.78 5.55
CA ALA A 117 -5.28 -2.08 6.93
C ALA A 117 -4.70 -3.40 7.44
N HIS A 118 -4.42 -4.35 6.55
CA HIS A 118 -3.80 -5.63 6.89
C HIS A 118 -2.36 -5.49 7.39
N GLY A 119 -1.63 -4.49 6.87
CA GLY A 119 -0.27 -4.19 7.32
C GLY A 119 0.76 -5.29 7.05
N ASP A 120 0.55 -6.12 6.01
CA ASP A 120 1.54 -7.11 5.57
C ASP A 120 2.70 -6.39 4.87
N PRO A 121 3.96 -6.56 5.31
CA PRO A 121 5.11 -5.95 4.64
C PRO A 121 5.30 -6.40 3.18
N GLY A 122 4.75 -7.56 2.82
CA GLY A 122 4.77 -8.07 1.45
C GLY A 122 3.72 -7.47 0.53
N ASN A 123 2.76 -6.70 1.07
CA ASN A 123 1.76 -5.99 0.29
C ASN A 123 2.39 -4.80 -0.44
N ASP A 124 1.83 -4.45 -1.59
CA ASP A 124 2.37 -3.40 -2.46
C ASP A 124 1.91 -2.00 -2.03
N HIS A 125 0.65 -1.84 -1.61
CA HIS A 125 0.07 -0.54 -1.25
C HIS A 125 0.74 0.20 -0.09
N PRO A 126 1.30 -0.44 0.94
CA PRO A 126 2.04 0.27 1.98
C PRO A 126 3.15 1.18 1.43
N ALA A 127 4.07 0.63 0.63
CA ALA A 127 5.15 1.41 0.03
C ALA A 127 4.64 2.46 -0.98
N LEU A 128 3.63 2.11 -1.78
CA LEU A 128 2.98 3.03 -2.70
C LEU A 128 2.37 4.23 -1.96
N SER A 129 1.66 3.98 -0.86
CA SER A 129 1.01 5.03 -0.07
C SER A 129 2.01 6.03 0.50
N ILE A 130 3.19 5.56 0.92
CA ILE A 130 4.26 6.42 1.43
C ILE A 130 4.79 7.36 0.33
N VAL A 131 5.10 6.83 -0.86
CA VAL A 131 5.73 7.66 -1.91
C VAL A 131 4.78 8.65 -2.57
N ILE A 132 3.46 8.39 -2.52
CA ILE A 132 2.44 9.29 -3.05
C ILE A 132 1.90 10.28 -2.01
N ASP A 133 2.54 10.36 -0.83
CA ASP A 133 2.11 11.19 0.31
C ASP A 133 0.63 10.99 0.65
N ALA A 134 0.17 9.74 0.65
CA ALA A 134 -1.21 9.42 0.97
C ALA A 134 -1.55 9.68 2.44
N SER A 135 -2.83 9.92 2.71
CA SER A 135 -3.40 9.93 4.05
C SER A 135 -4.64 9.05 4.11
N PHE A 136 -4.93 8.51 5.27
CA PHE A 136 -6.03 7.59 5.52
C PHE A 136 -7.06 8.24 6.43
N VAL A 137 -8.32 8.21 6.03
CA VAL A 137 -9.45 8.63 6.87
C VAL A 137 -9.98 7.41 7.59
N LEU A 138 -9.90 7.44 8.91
CA LEU A 138 -10.35 6.40 9.82
C LEU A 138 -11.57 6.91 10.57
N GLU A 139 -12.58 6.08 10.77
CA GLU A 139 -13.77 6.41 11.54
C GLU A 139 -13.94 5.43 12.70
N GLY A 140 -14.04 5.97 13.89
CA GLY A 140 -14.24 5.24 15.14
C GLY A 140 -15.34 5.87 15.99
N PRO A 141 -15.52 5.42 17.25
CA PRO A 141 -16.58 5.91 18.14
C PRO A 141 -16.47 7.41 18.43
N ASN A 142 -15.28 8.00 18.29
CA ASN A 142 -15.04 9.43 18.54
C ASN A 142 -15.11 10.27 17.24
N GLY A 143 -15.60 9.71 16.14
CA GLY A 143 -15.69 10.34 14.84
C GLY A 143 -14.51 10.03 13.93
N ARG A 144 -14.30 10.89 12.92
CA ARG A 144 -13.24 10.71 11.89
C ARG A 144 -11.95 11.35 12.31
N ARG A 145 -10.84 10.66 12.03
CA ARG A 145 -9.48 11.20 12.08
C ARG A 145 -8.73 10.91 10.78
N THR A 146 -7.74 11.73 10.46
CA THR A 146 -6.89 11.53 9.29
C THR A 146 -5.46 11.29 9.76
N VAL A 147 -4.81 10.27 9.21
CA VAL A 147 -3.43 9.90 9.51
C VAL A 147 -2.61 9.82 8.23
N ALA A 148 -1.35 10.23 8.27
CA ALA A 148 -0.45 10.09 7.12
C ALA A 148 -0.08 8.62 6.90
N ALA A 149 0.19 8.23 5.65
CA ALA A 149 0.70 6.89 5.33
C ALA A 149 2.12 6.67 5.88
N ASP A 150 2.94 7.73 5.87
CA ASP A 150 4.26 7.72 6.49
C ASP A 150 4.12 7.65 8.02
N GLY A 151 4.66 6.60 8.63
CA GLY A 151 4.49 6.29 10.05
C GLY A 151 3.21 5.51 10.41
N PHE A 152 2.35 5.15 9.43
CA PHE A 152 1.14 4.37 9.69
C PHE A 152 1.42 2.89 10.01
N PHE A 153 2.44 2.31 9.40
CA PHE A 153 2.81 0.90 9.53
C PHE A 153 3.82 0.72 10.68
N LEU A 154 3.40 0.10 11.77
CA LEU A 154 4.17 -0.01 13.02
C LEU A 154 4.99 -1.30 13.12
N GLY A 155 4.58 -2.34 12.38
CA GLY A 155 5.19 -3.66 12.39
C GLY A 155 4.44 -4.60 11.47
N THR A 156 4.89 -5.85 11.39
CA THR A 156 4.21 -6.89 10.60
C THR A 156 2.79 -7.09 11.14
N TYR A 157 1.79 -6.85 10.28
CA TYR A 157 0.36 -6.86 10.63
C TYR A 157 -0.06 -5.86 11.71
N MET A 158 0.74 -4.81 11.92
CA MET A 158 0.46 -3.78 12.90
C MET A 158 0.43 -2.41 12.24
N THR A 159 -0.67 -1.69 12.41
CA THR A 159 -0.89 -0.34 11.89
C THR A 159 -1.42 0.58 12.98
N LEU A 160 -1.52 1.89 12.68
CA LEU A 160 -2.17 2.88 13.56
C LEU A 160 -3.70 2.76 13.61
N LEU A 161 -4.31 1.84 12.86
CA LEU A 161 -5.75 1.58 12.91
C LEU A 161 -6.11 0.93 14.25
N GLU A 162 -7.01 1.53 15.01
CA GLU A 162 -7.50 0.99 16.28
C GLU A 162 -8.52 -0.14 16.03
N GLU A 163 -8.70 -1.03 17.01
CA GLU A 163 -9.59 -2.20 16.88
C GLU A 163 -11.05 -1.86 16.60
N ASN A 164 -11.49 -0.66 17.01
CA ASN A 164 -12.85 -0.14 16.83
C ASN A 164 -12.96 0.92 15.72
N GLU A 165 -11.99 0.98 14.81
CA GLU A 165 -11.99 1.89 13.68
C GLU A 165 -12.19 1.17 12.34
N VAL A 166 -12.81 1.89 11.42
CA VAL A 166 -12.98 1.50 10.01
C VAL A 166 -12.16 2.47 9.14
N MET A 167 -11.29 1.95 8.28
CA MET A 167 -10.68 2.75 7.23
C MET A 167 -11.73 3.09 6.18
N CYS A 168 -11.97 4.38 5.96
CA CYS A 168 -13.02 4.86 5.07
C CYS A 168 -12.50 5.32 3.72
N GLU A 169 -11.40 6.09 3.72
CA GLU A 169 -10.85 6.70 2.51
C GLU A 169 -9.32 6.68 2.50
N ILE A 170 -8.76 6.58 1.30
CA ILE A 170 -7.37 6.87 0.99
C ILE A 170 -7.35 8.17 0.18
N ARG A 171 -6.68 9.21 0.70
CA ARG A 171 -6.58 10.53 0.10
C ARG A 171 -5.18 10.74 -0.46
N VAL A 172 -5.07 11.07 -1.73
CA VAL A 172 -3.80 11.19 -2.44
C VAL A 172 -3.73 12.54 -3.15
N PRO A 173 -2.73 13.38 -2.90
CA PRO A 173 -2.50 14.57 -3.69
C PRO A 173 -2.31 14.21 -5.17
N ALA A 174 -3.00 14.93 -6.09
CA ALA A 174 -2.76 14.76 -7.50
C ALA A 174 -1.30 15.10 -7.84
N PHE A 175 -0.67 14.33 -8.70
CA PHE A 175 0.71 14.58 -9.11
C PHE A 175 0.84 15.94 -9.78
N ALA A 176 1.85 16.70 -9.40
CA ALA A 176 2.21 17.93 -10.08
C ALA A 176 2.67 17.62 -11.52
N PRO A 177 2.47 18.55 -12.47
CA PRO A 177 3.00 18.42 -13.82
C PRO A 177 4.50 18.04 -13.82
N GLY A 178 4.92 17.21 -14.75
CA GLY A 178 6.30 16.76 -14.88
C GLY A 178 6.75 15.72 -13.84
N THR A 179 5.83 15.19 -13.03
CA THR A 179 6.13 14.11 -12.08
C THR A 179 6.27 12.78 -12.83
N GLY A 180 7.44 12.15 -12.70
CA GLY A 180 7.67 10.76 -13.09
C GLY A 180 7.46 9.83 -11.91
N SER A 181 6.98 8.63 -12.17
CA SER A 181 6.80 7.60 -11.15
C SER A 181 6.99 6.21 -11.72
N ALA A 182 7.37 5.27 -10.86
CA ALA A 182 7.49 3.87 -11.22
C ALA A 182 7.32 2.96 -9.99
N TYR A 183 6.80 1.78 -10.22
CA TYR A 183 6.84 0.67 -9.30
C TYR A 183 7.54 -0.52 -9.96
N GLU A 184 8.62 -1.00 -9.35
CA GLU A 184 9.34 -2.20 -9.77
C GLU A 184 9.21 -3.27 -8.69
N LYS A 185 8.81 -4.47 -9.12
CA LYS A 185 8.51 -5.59 -8.23
C LYS A 185 9.12 -6.86 -8.77
N LEU A 186 10.01 -7.47 -8.00
CA LEU A 186 10.47 -8.83 -8.25
C LEU A 186 9.50 -9.81 -7.58
N LYS A 187 9.00 -10.76 -8.34
CA LYS A 187 8.15 -11.88 -7.87
C LYS A 187 8.49 -13.15 -8.64
N ARG A 188 8.31 -14.30 -8.02
CA ARG A 188 8.65 -15.60 -8.63
C ARG A 188 7.68 -16.02 -9.73
N LYS A 189 6.40 -15.68 -9.58
CA LYS A 189 5.30 -16.03 -10.50
C LYS A 189 4.17 -15.01 -10.41
N THR A 190 3.23 -15.07 -11.35
CA THR A 190 1.96 -14.31 -11.25
C THR A 190 1.21 -14.70 -9.98
N GLY A 191 0.67 -13.72 -9.29
CA GLY A 191 -0.07 -13.92 -8.04
C GLY A 191 0.79 -14.02 -6.78
N ASP A 192 2.13 -13.95 -6.89
CA ASP A 192 3.00 -13.98 -5.72
C ASP A 192 3.21 -12.58 -5.12
N TRP A 193 3.51 -12.56 -3.81
CA TRP A 193 4.02 -11.37 -3.14
C TRP A 193 5.36 -10.94 -3.71
N ALA A 194 5.79 -9.73 -3.42
CA ALA A 194 7.11 -9.28 -3.77
C ALA A 194 8.20 -10.12 -3.06
N THR A 195 9.25 -10.49 -3.77
CA THR A 195 10.54 -10.85 -3.15
C THR A 195 11.22 -9.58 -2.63
N ALA A 196 11.20 -8.53 -3.46
CA ALA A 196 11.55 -7.16 -3.14
C ALA A 196 10.81 -6.24 -4.12
N GLY A 197 10.41 -5.06 -3.66
CA GLY A 197 9.79 -4.04 -4.50
C GLY A 197 10.27 -2.64 -4.15
N CYS A 198 10.15 -1.72 -5.11
CA CYS A 198 10.47 -0.32 -4.91
C CYS A 198 9.48 0.58 -5.65
N ALA A 199 8.89 1.50 -4.91
CA ALA A 199 8.08 2.59 -5.44
C ALA A 199 8.89 3.89 -5.45
N VAL A 200 8.79 4.65 -6.54
CA VAL A 200 9.46 5.95 -6.70
C VAL A 200 8.50 6.96 -7.29
N VAL A 201 8.50 8.16 -6.71
CA VAL A 201 7.93 9.39 -7.28
C VAL A 201 9.05 10.42 -7.36
N ILE A 202 9.27 11.02 -8.53
CA ILE A 202 10.39 11.95 -8.75
C ILE A 202 9.97 13.11 -9.66
N ARG A 203 10.55 14.27 -9.45
CA ARG A 203 10.43 15.43 -10.35
C ARG A 203 11.81 16.02 -10.65
N LYS A 204 11.95 16.58 -11.84
CA LYS A 204 13.18 17.25 -12.28
C LYS A 204 13.01 18.77 -12.38
N SER A 205 14.12 19.47 -12.23
CA SER A 205 14.29 20.87 -12.60
C SER A 205 15.58 20.97 -13.41
N GLY A 206 15.47 21.06 -14.74
CA GLY A 206 16.60 20.80 -15.62
C GLY A 206 17.10 19.37 -15.51
N ASP A 207 18.38 19.19 -15.21
CA ASP A 207 19.05 17.91 -14.97
C ASP A 207 19.08 17.48 -13.48
N GLN A 208 18.57 18.33 -12.59
CA GLN A 208 18.56 18.08 -11.16
C GLN A 208 17.25 17.47 -10.67
N VAL A 209 17.35 16.66 -9.62
CA VAL A 209 16.20 16.13 -8.89
C VAL A 209 15.62 17.18 -7.97
N SER A 210 14.43 17.69 -8.25
CA SER A 210 13.76 18.72 -7.43
C SER A 210 12.82 18.14 -6.37
N HIS A 211 12.42 16.87 -6.54
CA HIS A 211 11.61 16.12 -5.58
C HIS A 211 11.84 14.64 -5.79
N VAL A 212 11.90 13.88 -4.71
CA VAL A 212 11.99 12.41 -4.78
C VAL A 212 11.41 11.79 -3.53
N ARG A 213 10.65 10.71 -3.72
CA ARG A 213 10.17 9.79 -2.68
C ARG A 213 10.53 8.38 -3.10
N ILE A 214 11.05 7.60 -2.17
CA ILE A 214 11.48 6.21 -2.40
C ILE A 214 10.99 5.37 -1.23
N ALA A 215 10.23 4.31 -1.52
CA ALA A 215 9.83 3.34 -0.51
C ALA A 215 9.97 1.91 -1.01
N LEU A 216 10.29 1.01 -0.09
CA LEU A 216 10.60 -0.39 -0.34
C LEU A 216 9.50 -1.32 0.19
N THR A 217 9.26 -2.41 -0.53
CA THR A 217 8.29 -3.45 -0.22
C THR A 217 9.00 -4.76 0.13
N ASN A 218 8.59 -5.41 1.21
CA ASN A 218 8.99 -6.77 1.65
C ASN A 218 10.48 -6.96 1.94
N VAL A 219 11.15 -5.91 2.38
CA VAL A 219 12.58 -5.94 2.74
C VAL A 219 12.85 -5.45 4.17
N ALA A 220 11.83 -5.42 4.99
CA ALA A 220 11.85 -5.15 6.43
C ALA A 220 10.50 -5.57 7.05
N PRO A 221 10.32 -5.50 8.38
CA PRO A 221 9.05 -5.78 9.05
C PRO A 221 7.89 -4.87 8.63
N THR A 222 8.17 -3.72 7.99
CA THR A 222 7.18 -2.79 7.41
C THR A 222 7.65 -2.31 6.04
N ALA A 223 6.77 -1.62 5.30
CA ALA A 223 7.22 -0.81 4.17
C ALA A 223 8.19 0.28 4.66
N LEU A 224 9.33 0.42 3.98
CA LEU A 224 10.40 1.34 4.37
C LEU A 224 10.44 2.57 3.48
N ARG A 225 10.41 3.75 4.07
CA ARG A 225 10.81 4.96 3.36
C ARG A 225 12.33 5.11 3.39
N ALA A 226 12.94 5.27 2.23
CA ALA A 226 14.39 5.36 2.09
C ALA A 226 14.88 6.83 2.11
N GLU A 227 14.70 7.55 3.23
CA GLU A 227 15.03 8.98 3.36
C GLU A 227 16.48 9.32 3.03
N ALA A 228 17.44 8.48 3.43
CA ALA A 228 18.85 8.66 3.09
C ALA A 228 19.09 8.52 1.58
N ALA A 229 18.36 7.63 0.90
CA ALA A 229 18.41 7.49 -0.56
C ALA A 229 17.79 8.72 -1.25
N GLU A 230 16.68 9.26 -0.73
CA GLU A 230 16.08 10.51 -1.19
C GLU A 230 17.08 11.67 -1.08
N ALA A 231 17.75 11.81 0.07
CA ALA A 231 18.76 12.84 0.31
C ALA A 231 20.02 12.70 -0.58
N ALA A 232 20.35 11.48 -1.01
CA ALA A 232 21.44 11.24 -1.94
C ALA A 232 21.18 11.83 -3.33
N LEU A 233 19.91 12.02 -3.70
CA LEU A 233 19.46 12.53 -5.01
C LEU A 233 18.96 13.97 -4.99
N LEU A 234 18.31 14.39 -3.91
CA LEU A 234 17.61 15.68 -3.85
C LEU A 234 18.57 16.85 -4.08
N ASN A 235 18.19 17.78 -4.98
CA ASN A 235 18.98 18.95 -5.41
C ASN A 235 20.33 18.59 -6.06
N LYS A 236 20.47 17.39 -6.60
CA LYS A 236 21.67 16.92 -7.33
C LYS A 236 21.31 16.49 -8.73
N PRO A 237 22.30 16.48 -9.67
CA PRO A 237 22.10 15.90 -10.99
C PRO A 237 21.73 14.42 -10.91
N PHE A 238 20.81 13.98 -11.75
CA PHE A 238 20.50 12.55 -11.91
C PHE A 238 21.63 11.85 -12.68
N SER A 239 22.67 11.47 -11.96
CA SER A 239 23.86 10.80 -12.50
C SER A 239 24.01 9.37 -12.01
N ALA A 240 24.76 8.55 -12.73
CA ALA A 240 25.02 7.17 -12.33
C ALA A 240 25.63 7.07 -10.92
N ALA A 241 26.50 8.01 -10.54
CA ALA A 241 27.11 8.06 -9.21
C ALA A 241 26.09 8.38 -8.12
N ASN A 242 25.20 9.37 -8.32
CA ASN A 242 24.18 9.73 -7.35
C ASN A 242 23.10 8.66 -7.25
N VAL A 243 22.72 8.01 -8.36
CA VAL A 243 21.81 6.86 -8.36
C VAL A 243 22.42 5.71 -7.56
N GLN A 244 23.72 5.41 -7.75
CA GLN A 244 24.37 4.36 -6.99
C GLN A 244 24.41 4.69 -5.48
N ALA A 245 24.72 5.92 -5.12
CA ALA A 245 24.69 6.36 -3.72
C ALA A 245 23.30 6.22 -3.09
N ALA A 246 22.23 6.48 -3.86
CA ALA A 246 20.86 6.26 -3.39
C ALA A 246 20.54 4.76 -3.22
N VAL A 247 21.01 3.92 -4.15
CA VAL A 247 20.89 2.45 -4.04
C VAL A 247 21.60 1.93 -2.81
N ASP A 248 22.83 2.36 -2.56
CA ASP A 248 23.62 1.92 -1.40
C ASP A 248 22.94 2.35 -0.08
N ALA A 249 22.40 3.57 -0.03
CA ALA A 249 21.66 4.07 1.12
C ALA A 249 20.34 3.31 1.36
N ALA A 250 19.65 2.90 0.29
CA ALA A 250 18.43 2.10 0.39
C ALA A 250 18.72 0.67 0.88
N ILE A 251 19.81 0.05 0.40
CA ILE A 251 20.26 -1.28 0.85
C ILE A 251 20.60 -1.26 2.34
N ALA A 252 21.20 -0.19 2.83
CA ALA A 252 21.67 -0.08 4.21
C ALA A 252 20.56 -0.13 5.26
N ILE A 253 19.31 0.15 4.87
CA ILE A 253 18.15 0.10 5.79
C ILE A 253 17.34 -1.19 5.68
N CYS A 254 17.70 -2.10 4.77
CA CYS A 254 16.98 -3.35 4.58
C CYS A 254 17.25 -4.33 5.74
N ASP A 255 16.19 -4.96 6.22
CA ASP A 255 16.21 -6.01 7.24
C ASP A 255 15.13 -7.06 6.90
N PRO A 256 15.26 -7.77 5.76
CA PRO A 256 14.25 -8.72 5.33
C PRO A 256 14.30 -10.02 6.14
N ALA A 257 13.13 -10.58 6.44
CA ALA A 257 13.05 -11.95 6.93
C ALA A 257 13.39 -12.95 5.81
N GLU A 258 14.13 -14.00 6.13
CA GLU A 258 14.33 -15.16 5.25
C GLU A 258 13.03 -15.94 5.09
N ASP A 259 12.69 -16.29 3.86
CA ASP A 259 11.53 -17.11 3.53
C ASP A 259 11.76 -17.91 2.23
N LEU A 260 10.70 -18.61 1.77
CA LEU A 260 10.75 -19.41 0.52
C LEU A 260 11.01 -18.59 -0.77
N ARG A 261 11.13 -17.24 -0.68
CA ARG A 261 11.44 -16.33 -1.82
C ARG A 261 12.91 -15.97 -1.90
N GLY A 262 13.65 -16.17 -0.82
CA GLY A 262 15.08 -15.90 -0.74
C GLY A 262 15.57 -15.68 0.68
N ASP A 263 16.87 -15.78 0.86
CA ASP A 263 17.57 -15.39 2.06
C ASP A 263 17.73 -13.87 2.18
N ILE A 264 18.28 -13.42 3.28
CA ILE A 264 18.48 -12.00 3.60
C ILE A 264 19.37 -11.33 2.55
N GLU A 265 20.48 -11.98 2.16
CA GLU A 265 21.44 -11.43 1.20
C GLU A 265 20.81 -11.23 -0.17
N TYR A 266 20.11 -12.24 -0.67
CA TYR A 266 19.44 -12.18 -1.96
C TYR A 266 18.34 -11.09 -1.99
N LYS A 267 17.48 -11.04 -0.97
CA LYS A 267 16.42 -10.03 -0.91
C LYS A 267 16.97 -8.61 -0.84
N THR A 268 18.03 -8.40 -0.06
CA THR A 268 18.71 -7.10 0.06
C THR A 268 19.35 -6.69 -1.27
N ALA A 269 20.05 -7.61 -1.96
CA ALA A 269 20.60 -7.33 -3.27
C ALA A 269 19.53 -7.01 -4.31
N MET A 270 18.39 -7.72 -4.27
CA MET A 270 17.26 -7.46 -5.17
C MET A 270 16.56 -6.15 -4.86
N ALA A 271 16.50 -5.72 -3.59
CA ALA A 271 16.03 -4.39 -3.24
C ALA A 271 16.83 -3.30 -3.95
N GLY A 272 18.15 -3.38 -3.92
CA GLY A 272 19.03 -2.44 -4.63
C GLY A 272 18.77 -2.40 -6.13
N GLU A 273 18.56 -3.57 -6.77
CA GLU A 273 18.23 -3.63 -8.19
C GLU A 273 16.84 -3.01 -8.48
N MET A 274 15.84 -3.23 -7.62
CA MET A 274 14.52 -2.62 -7.79
C MET A 274 14.57 -1.10 -7.63
N VAL A 275 15.34 -0.59 -6.65
CA VAL A 275 15.58 0.86 -6.49
C VAL A 275 16.19 1.45 -7.76
N LYS A 276 17.26 0.83 -8.28
CA LYS A 276 17.93 1.30 -9.50
C LYS A 276 16.99 1.34 -10.69
N ARG A 277 16.20 0.28 -10.90
CA ARG A 277 15.24 0.21 -12.01
C ARG A 277 14.13 1.24 -11.85
N ALA A 278 13.53 1.32 -10.67
CA ALA A 278 12.44 2.25 -10.40
C ALA A 278 12.89 3.72 -10.57
N LEU A 279 14.08 4.08 -10.07
CA LEU A 279 14.66 5.43 -10.26
C LEU A 279 14.83 5.76 -11.74
N ASN A 280 15.51 4.90 -12.51
CA ASN A 280 15.73 5.16 -13.93
C ASN A 280 14.43 5.24 -14.74
N LYS A 281 13.47 4.36 -14.45
CA LYS A 281 12.16 4.36 -15.10
C LYS A 281 11.33 5.59 -14.74
N ALA A 282 11.30 5.98 -13.46
CA ALA A 282 10.60 7.17 -13.02
C ALA A 282 11.23 8.44 -13.63
N TRP A 283 12.55 8.56 -13.62
CA TRP A 283 13.27 9.69 -14.23
C TRP A 283 12.98 9.84 -15.72
N SER A 284 12.97 8.73 -16.47
CA SER A 284 12.66 8.76 -17.91
C SER A 284 11.24 9.23 -18.24
N ARG A 285 10.34 9.23 -17.25
CA ARG A 285 8.94 9.65 -17.35
C ARG A 285 8.69 11.09 -16.89
N CYS A 286 9.71 11.75 -16.34
CA CYS A 286 9.60 13.18 -16.03
C CYS A 286 9.51 13.97 -17.35
N ALA A 287 8.46 14.80 -17.48
CA ALA A 287 8.26 15.66 -18.66
C ALA A 287 9.06 16.98 -18.53
#